data_17d2e0404855c36b66c018a5aec5996f
#
_entry.id   17d2e0404855c36b66c018a5aec5996f
#
_cell.length_a   1.000
_cell.length_b   1.000
_cell.length_c   1.000
_cell.angle_alpha   90.00
_cell.angle_beta   90.00
_cell.angle_gamma   90.00
#
_symmetry.space_group_name_H-M   'P 1'
#
loop_
_entity.id
_entity.type
_entity.pdbx_description
1 polymer ?
#
loop_
_entity_poly.entity_id
_entity_poly.type
_entity_poly.pdbx_seq_one_letter_code
_entity_poly.pdbx_strand_id
1 'polypeptide(L)'
;KAQPIHYLPTYRAEHQIKLFQWLGVVPGAEKPSVPFIMGVVNQRNYKSEEEIAEIEKACIVTADMHLAAMRTVRPGIRESEVAAAVAEVALANNYELSFPIIATINGQTLHNHDHSNMIKSGDMLLLDAGAETEMGYAGDMSSTIPADAKFTSRQREIYDIQVAAHEAAVAALRPGIPFVDVYELSCKVIMEGLKDLGFVKGDPMETVKAGAHAMFMPCGLGHMMGLDVHDMENLGEVYVGYDGQPKSTEFGRKSLRLGRKLEPGFVLTIEPGVYFIPELMDLWRSQNKFTEFINYDKLFTYKDFSGIRNEEDYLITENGARLLGKKIPVRAEEVEAIRK
;
A
#
# COMPACT_ATOMS: atom_id res chain seq x y z
N LYS A 1 36.29 31.78 5.07
CA LYS A 1 34.87 31.61 5.49
C LYS A 1 34.64 30.11 5.56
N ALA A 2 34.10 29.60 6.68
CA ALA A 2 33.71 28.21 6.76
C ALA A 2 32.55 27.96 5.75
N GLN A 3 32.68 26.94 4.93
CA GLN A 3 31.58 26.52 4.04
C GLN A 3 30.48 25.86 4.88
N PRO A 4 29.19 26.12 4.58
CA PRO A 4 28.10 25.38 5.22
C PRO A 4 28.22 23.91 4.89
N ILE A 5 28.01 23.03 5.86
CA ILE A 5 27.95 21.57 5.67
C ILE A 5 26.49 21.18 5.61
N HIS A 6 26.13 20.46 4.54
CA HIS A 6 24.78 19.94 4.33
C HIS A 6 24.77 18.45 4.60
N TYR A 7 23.74 17.97 5.32
CA TYR A 7 23.52 16.55 5.57
C TYR A 7 22.02 16.24 5.59
N LEU A 8 21.70 14.97 5.34
CA LEU A 8 20.34 14.43 5.35
C LEU A 8 19.92 14.02 6.77
N PRO A 9 18.62 13.87 7.05
CA PRO A 9 18.14 13.30 8.31
C PRO A 9 18.75 11.92 8.56
N THR A 10 19.10 11.64 9.80
CA THR A 10 19.64 10.34 10.21
C THR A 10 18.61 9.61 11.06
N TYR A 11 18.20 8.42 10.67
CA TYR A 11 17.34 7.54 11.48
C TYR A 11 18.12 6.37 12.09
N ARG A 12 19.32 6.04 11.56
CA ARG A 12 20.18 4.99 12.08
C ARG A 12 21.17 5.55 13.11
N ALA A 13 21.30 4.86 14.25
CA ALA A 13 22.18 5.29 15.34
C ALA A 13 23.66 5.45 14.90
N GLU A 14 24.15 4.57 14.02
CA GLU A 14 25.53 4.68 13.51
C GLU A 14 25.77 5.96 12.69
N HIS A 15 24.74 6.45 11.97
CA HIS A 15 24.86 7.73 11.26
C HIS A 15 24.84 8.91 12.22
N GLN A 16 24.04 8.87 13.30
CA GLN A 16 24.04 9.89 14.35
C GLN A 16 25.40 9.95 15.05
N ILE A 17 26.00 8.79 15.36
CA ILE A 17 27.34 8.70 15.93
C ILE A 17 28.39 9.32 15.00
N LYS A 18 28.34 9.04 13.68
CA LYS A 18 29.24 9.63 12.70
C LYS A 18 29.09 11.16 12.61
N LEU A 19 27.86 11.68 12.60
CA LEU A 19 27.62 13.12 12.63
C LEU A 19 28.19 13.78 13.89
N PHE A 20 28.03 13.12 15.05
CA PHE A 20 28.63 13.61 16.30
C PHE A 20 30.15 13.62 16.23
N GLN A 21 30.77 12.52 15.78
CA GLN A 21 32.24 12.40 15.70
C GLN A 21 32.86 13.38 14.71
N TRP A 22 32.24 13.62 13.57
CA TRP A 22 32.81 14.43 12.50
C TRP A 22 32.47 15.91 12.59
N LEU A 23 31.27 16.23 13.07
CA LEU A 23 30.71 17.57 13.03
C LEU A 23 30.30 18.12 14.41
N GLY A 24 30.40 17.30 15.47
CA GLY A 24 29.93 17.65 16.79
C GLY A 24 28.43 17.80 16.95
N VAL A 25 27.65 17.24 15.99
CA VAL A 25 26.18 17.30 16.04
C VAL A 25 25.68 16.30 17.06
N VAL A 26 25.07 16.81 18.14
CA VAL A 26 24.54 15.97 19.22
C VAL A 26 23.30 15.21 18.73
N PRO A 27 23.18 13.89 18.98
CA PRO A 27 21.98 13.13 18.65
C PRO A 27 20.70 13.79 19.22
N GLY A 28 19.68 13.93 18.38
CA GLY A 28 18.42 14.62 18.71
C GLY A 28 18.47 16.14 18.53
N ALA A 29 19.64 16.73 18.21
CA ALA A 29 19.80 18.14 17.89
C ALA A 29 20.15 18.38 16.41
N GLU A 30 19.97 17.37 15.55
CA GLU A 30 20.24 17.44 14.13
C GLU A 30 19.34 18.48 13.45
N LYS A 31 19.95 19.27 12.55
CA LYS A 31 19.25 20.21 11.68
C LYS A 31 19.58 19.90 10.23
N PRO A 32 18.92 18.88 9.65
CA PRO A 32 19.17 18.50 8.27
C PRO A 32 18.84 19.68 7.33
N SER A 33 19.55 19.73 6.22
CA SER A 33 19.41 20.80 5.24
C SER A 33 18.19 20.55 4.34
N VAL A 34 17.13 21.31 4.51
CA VAL A 34 15.95 21.23 3.65
C VAL A 34 16.27 21.41 2.17
N PRO A 35 17.12 22.39 1.74
CA PRO A 35 17.51 22.49 0.34
C PRO A 35 18.23 21.23 -0.19
N PHE A 36 19.02 20.56 0.65
CA PHE A 36 19.67 19.31 0.27
C PHE A 36 18.66 18.14 0.18
N ILE A 37 17.74 18.04 1.14
CA ILE A 37 16.62 17.09 1.08
C ILE A 37 15.85 17.25 -0.23
N MET A 38 15.42 18.48 -0.55
CA MET A 38 14.67 18.78 -1.78
C MET A 38 15.48 18.46 -3.04
N GLY A 39 16.80 18.70 -3.03
CA GLY A 39 17.69 18.33 -4.12
C GLY A 39 17.70 16.82 -4.38
N VAL A 40 17.81 16.01 -3.31
CA VAL A 40 17.77 14.54 -3.40
C VAL A 40 16.39 14.06 -3.84
N VAL A 41 15.34 14.59 -3.24
CA VAL A 41 13.94 14.24 -3.58
C VAL A 41 13.66 14.54 -5.07
N ASN A 42 14.04 15.72 -5.55
CA ASN A 42 13.86 16.09 -6.94
C ASN A 42 14.67 15.22 -7.91
N GLN A 43 15.81 14.71 -7.49
CA GLN A 43 16.59 13.76 -8.30
C GLN A 43 15.93 12.39 -8.33
N ARG A 44 15.55 11.82 -7.18
CA ARG A 44 15.08 10.44 -7.06
C ARG A 44 13.61 10.23 -7.43
N ASN A 45 12.77 11.27 -7.36
CA ASN A 45 11.37 11.16 -7.77
C ASN A 45 11.22 10.90 -9.27
N TYR A 46 12.14 11.42 -10.09
CA TYR A 46 12.15 11.20 -11.55
C TYR A 46 13.12 10.07 -11.88
N LYS A 47 12.57 8.89 -12.15
CA LYS A 47 13.35 7.70 -12.49
C LYS A 47 13.91 7.80 -13.92
N SER A 48 15.18 7.49 -14.09
CA SER A 48 15.78 7.30 -15.42
C SER A 48 15.27 6.03 -16.09
N GLU A 49 15.54 5.85 -17.38
CA GLU A 49 15.17 4.62 -18.10
C GLU A 49 15.85 3.37 -17.50
N GLU A 50 17.08 3.50 -17.02
CA GLU A 50 17.81 2.42 -16.35
C GLU A 50 17.20 2.06 -15.00
N GLU A 51 16.82 3.06 -14.20
CA GLU A 51 16.12 2.84 -12.92
C GLU A 51 14.77 2.17 -13.14
N ILE A 52 13.98 2.64 -14.13
CA ILE A 52 12.71 2.02 -14.50
C ILE A 52 12.91 0.56 -14.92
N ALA A 53 13.95 0.26 -15.70
CA ALA A 53 14.25 -1.12 -16.10
C ALA A 53 14.61 -2.03 -14.92
N GLU A 54 15.31 -1.49 -13.91
CA GLU A 54 15.60 -2.25 -12.67
C GLU A 54 14.34 -2.49 -11.83
N ILE A 55 13.51 -1.45 -11.63
CA ILE A 55 12.23 -1.59 -10.93
C ILE A 55 11.33 -2.62 -11.65
N GLU A 56 11.31 -2.59 -12.97
CA GLU A 56 10.50 -3.52 -13.76
C GLU A 56 10.93 -4.98 -13.57
N LYS A 57 12.24 -5.25 -13.42
CA LYS A 57 12.76 -6.59 -13.05
C LYS A 57 12.26 -7.02 -11.67
N ALA A 58 12.31 -6.11 -10.68
CA ALA A 58 11.78 -6.36 -9.35
C ALA A 58 10.29 -6.71 -9.40
N CYS A 59 9.47 -5.89 -10.10
CA CYS A 59 8.04 -6.10 -10.28
C CYS A 59 7.72 -7.43 -11.00
N ILE A 60 8.56 -7.88 -11.96
CA ILE A 60 8.37 -9.18 -12.64
C ILE A 60 8.53 -10.33 -11.64
N VAL A 61 9.57 -10.31 -10.81
CA VAL A 61 9.81 -11.35 -9.79
C VAL A 61 8.74 -11.27 -8.70
N THR A 62 8.38 -10.07 -8.25
CA THR A 62 7.27 -9.84 -7.32
C THR A 62 5.96 -10.45 -7.82
N ALA A 63 5.62 -10.27 -9.09
CA ALA A 63 4.45 -10.90 -9.68
C ALA A 63 4.52 -12.45 -9.64
N ASP A 64 5.71 -13.04 -9.85
CA ASP A 64 5.90 -14.50 -9.70
C ASP A 64 5.72 -14.96 -8.26
N MET A 65 6.15 -14.17 -7.26
CA MET A 65 5.90 -14.43 -5.84
C MET A 65 4.41 -14.52 -5.54
N HIS A 66 3.61 -13.58 -6.07
CA HIS A 66 2.14 -13.58 -5.91
C HIS A 66 1.48 -14.76 -6.61
N LEU A 67 1.94 -15.13 -7.81
CA LEU A 67 1.45 -16.32 -8.51
C LEU A 67 1.80 -17.62 -7.76
N ALA A 68 2.97 -17.67 -7.10
CA ALA A 68 3.34 -18.81 -6.26
C ALA A 68 2.40 -18.93 -5.04
N ALA A 69 2.10 -17.83 -4.37
CA ALA A 69 1.13 -17.80 -3.28
C ALA A 69 -0.26 -18.27 -3.74
N MET A 70 -0.76 -17.74 -4.88
CA MET A 70 -2.06 -18.15 -5.43
C MET A 70 -2.16 -19.65 -5.70
N ARG A 71 -1.06 -20.32 -6.05
CA ARG A 71 -0.99 -21.77 -6.26
C ARG A 71 -0.83 -22.56 -4.96
N THR A 72 -0.25 -21.96 -3.94
CA THR A 72 0.12 -22.64 -2.68
C THR A 72 -1.00 -22.60 -1.65
N VAL A 73 -1.69 -21.46 -1.53
CA VAL A 73 -2.75 -21.24 -0.52
C VAL A 73 -3.81 -22.34 -0.62
N ARG A 74 -4.11 -22.99 0.52
CA ARG A 74 -5.21 -23.96 0.68
C ARG A 74 -5.52 -24.20 2.14
N PRO A 75 -6.71 -24.69 2.49
CA PRO A 75 -7.00 -25.11 3.84
C PRO A 75 -6.03 -26.20 4.34
N GLY A 76 -5.67 -26.15 5.60
CA GLY A 76 -4.81 -27.14 6.26
C GLY A 76 -3.32 -26.86 6.23
N ILE A 77 -2.87 -25.76 5.60
CA ILE A 77 -1.47 -25.30 5.69
C ILE A 77 -1.38 -24.07 6.59
N ARG A 78 -0.17 -23.74 7.03
CA ARG A 78 0.12 -22.50 7.79
C ARG A 78 0.40 -21.34 6.86
N GLU A 79 0.16 -20.12 7.34
CA GLU A 79 0.58 -18.89 6.66
C GLU A 79 2.09 -18.90 6.37
N SER A 80 2.90 -19.46 7.28
CA SER A 80 4.37 -19.60 7.12
C SER A 80 4.77 -20.49 5.93
N GLU A 81 3.95 -21.46 5.55
CA GLU A 81 4.23 -22.29 4.36
C GLU A 81 4.00 -21.49 3.06
N VAL A 82 3.01 -20.58 3.07
CA VAL A 82 2.80 -19.65 1.95
C VAL A 82 3.93 -18.64 1.89
N ALA A 83 4.31 -18.02 3.03
CA ALA A 83 5.42 -17.07 3.10
C ALA A 83 6.73 -17.71 2.60
N ALA A 84 7.00 -18.97 2.95
CA ALA A 84 8.18 -19.70 2.47
C ALA A 84 8.16 -19.90 0.94
N ALA A 85 7.02 -20.27 0.36
CA ALA A 85 6.87 -20.44 -1.09
C ALA A 85 7.03 -19.10 -1.85
N VAL A 86 6.61 -17.99 -1.24
CA VAL A 86 6.79 -16.63 -1.77
C VAL A 86 8.26 -16.24 -1.73
N ALA A 87 8.95 -16.45 -0.59
CA ALA A 87 10.37 -16.14 -0.43
C ALA A 87 11.25 -16.96 -1.35
N GLU A 88 10.93 -18.24 -1.59
CA GLU A 88 11.64 -19.11 -2.52
C GLU A 88 11.78 -18.49 -3.90
N VAL A 89 10.73 -17.83 -4.41
CA VAL A 89 10.74 -17.21 -5.74
C VAL A 89 11.77 -16.07 -5.82
N ALA A 90 11.83 -15.19 -4.83
CA ALA A 90 12.81 -14.11 -4.80
C ALA A 90 14.23 -14.68 -4.73
N LEU A 91 14.49 -15.58 -3.78
CA LEU A 91 15.80 -16.19 -3.57
C LEU A 91 16.28 -17.02 -4.77
N ALA A 92 15.37 -17.74 -5.45
CA ALA A 92 15.71 -18.48 -6.66
C ALA A 92 16.12 -17.59 -7.85
N ASN A 93 15.71 -16.32 -7.84
CA ASN A 93 16.11 -15.31 -8.80
C ASN A 93 17.36 -14.51 -8.36
N ASN A 94 18.01 -14.89 -7.26
CA ASN A 94 19.11 -14.16 -6.63
C ASN A 94 18.73 -12.74 -6.18
N TYR A 95 17.47 -12.55 -5.77
CA TYR A 95 16.93 -11.30 -5.26
C TYR A 95 16.65 -11.41 -3.76
N GLU A 96 16.72 -10.28 -3.07
CA GLU A 96 16.28 -10.17 -1.68
C GLU A 96 14.78 -9.86 -1.61
N LEU A 97 14.23 -9.84 -0.38
CA LEU A 97 12.88 -9.34 -0.15
C LEU A 97 12.93 -7.82 0.03
N SER A 98 12.05 -7.08 -0.63
CA SER A 98 11.95 -5.61 -0.48
C SER A 98 11.59 -5.22 0.95
N PHE A 99 10.81 -6.06 1.62
CA PHE A 99 10.36 -5.91 3.01
C PHE A 99 9.93 -7.28 3.58
N PRO A 100 9.77 -7.39 4.91
CA PRO A 100 9.26 -8.60 5.54
C PRO A 100 7.88 -8.98 5.01
N ILE A 101 7.72 -10.20 4.52
CA ILE A 101 6.46 -10.69 3.93
C ILE A 101 5.31 -10.55 4.92
N ILE A 102 4.18 -10.04 4.46
CA ILE A 102 2.88 -10.11 5.13
C ILE A 102 2.07 -11.20 4.42
N ALA A 103 1.76 -12.28 5.11
CA ALA A 103 0.92 -13.37 4.60
C ALA A 103 -0.04 -13.80 5.71
N THR A 104 -1.28 -13.29 5.69
CA THR A 104 -2.17 -13.43 6.83
C THR A 104 -3.64 -13.63 6.46
N ILE A 105 -4.34 -14.49 7.21
CA ILE A 105 -5.80 -14.60 7.18
C ILE A 105 -6.48 -13.46 7.95
N ASN A 106 -5.72 -12.69 8.73
CA ASN A 106 -6.17 -11.52 9.49
C ASN A 106 -5.83 -10.22 8.74
N GLY A 107 -6.28 -10.10 7.48
CA GLY A 107 -5.98 -8.97 6.61
C GLY A 107 -6.41 -7.60 7.14
N GLN A 108 -7.27 -7.55 8.17
CA GLN A 108 -7.60 -6.32 8.89
C GLN A 108 -6.44 -5.79 9.76
N THR A 109 -5.42 -6.61 10.02
CA THR A 109 -4.17 -6.20 10.66
C THR A 109 -3.18 -5.85 9.56
N LEU A 110 -3.06 -4.55 9.23
CA LEU A 110 -2.43 -4.05 8.01
C LEU A 110 -0.97 -4.47 7.80
N HIS A 111 -0.18 -4.59 8.88
CA HIS A 111 1.23 -5.02 8.84
C HIS A 111 1.44 -6.23 9.76
N ASN A 112 0.78 -7.36 9.47
CA ASN A 112 0.89 -8.56 10.28
C ASN A 112 2.05 -9.44 9.81
N HIS A 113 3.12 -9.51 10.61
CA HIS A 113 4.30 -10.36 10.36
C HIS A 113 4.26 -11.69 11.14
N ASP A 114 3.17 -12.00 11.85
CA ASP A 114 2.96 -13.32 12.43
C ASP A 114 2.36 -14.26 11.40
N HIS A 115 3.01 -15.37 11.13
CA HIS A 115 2.59 -16.38 10.17
C HIS A 115 2.21 -17.71 10.85
N SER A 116 1.80 -17.64 12.11
CA SER A 116 1.53 -18.86 12.91
C SER A 116 0.17 -19.49 12.68
N ASN A 117 -0.77 -18.77 12.05
CA ASN A 117 -2.13 -19.24 11.87
C ASN A 117 -2.23 -20.41 10.89
N MET A 118 -3.18 -21.31 11.16
CA MET A 118 -3.59 -22.38 10.25
C MET A 118 -4.71 -21.86 9.36
N ILE A 119 -4.53 -21.89 8.06
CA ILE A 119 -5.52 -21.50 7.07
C ILE A 119 -6.66 -22.52 7.06
N LYS A 120 -7.90 -22.06 7.06
CA LYS A 120 -9.12 -22.89 7.08
C LYS A 120 -9.96 -22.63 5.84
N SER A 121 -10.86 -23.55 5.53
CA SER A 121 -11.91 -23.30 4.53
C SER A 121 -12.75 -22.09 4.94
N GLY A 122 -13.03 -21.20 4.00
CA GLY A 122 -13.73 -19.96 4.21
C GLY A 122 -12.82 -18.75 4.56
N ASP A 123 -11.52 -18.96 4.79
CA ASP A 123 -10.58 -17.84 4.99
C ASP A 123 -10.22 -17.16 3.66
N MET A 124 -9.73 -15.94 3.75
CA MET A 124 -8.96 -15.25 2.70
C MET A 124 -7.56 -14.99 3.24
N LEU A 125 -6.54 -15.19 2.42
CA LEU A 125 -5.17 -14.78 2.72
C LEU A 125 -4.90 -13.45 2.03
N LEU A 126 -4.53 -12.42 2.80
CA LEU A 126 -3.91 -11.22 2.28
C LEU A 126 -2.40 -11.45 2.25
N LEU A 127 -1.83 -11.38 1.06
CA LEU A 127 -0.39 -11.37 0.82
C LEU A 127 0.04 -9.96 0.44
N ASP A 128 1.13 -9.49 1.06
CA ASP A 128 1.81 -8.26 0.70
C ASP A 128 3.31 -8.57 0.74
N ALA A 129 3.95 -8.51 -0.43
CA ALA A 129 5.32 -8.96 -0.62
C ALA A 129 5.94 -8.36 -1.88
N GLY A 130 7.24 -8.18 -1.86
CA GLY A 130 8.01 -7.70 -2.98
C GLY A 130 9.42 -8.25 -3.03
N ALA A 131 10.03 -8.22 -4.21
CA ALA A 131 11.41 -8.56 -4.46
C ALA A 131 12.26 -7.29 -4.64
N GLU A 132 13.51 -7.34 -4.20
CA GLU A 132 14.51 -6.30 -4.40
C GLU A 132 15.64 -6.84 -5.29
N THR A 133 15.99 -6.09 -6.34
CA THR A 133 17.07 -6.47 -7.26
C THR A 133 18.44 -6.34 -6.61
N GLU A 134 19.47 -6.94 -7.23
CA GLU A 134 20.88 -6.77 -6.81
C GLU A 134 21.32 -5.30 -6.78
N MET A 135 20.66 -4.43 -7.52
CA MET A 135 20.91 -2.98 -7.56
C MET A 135 20.14 -2.22 -6.48
N GLY A 136 19.34 -2.90 -5.64
CA GLY A 136 18.57 -2.33 -4.55
C GLY A 136 17.25 -1.68 -4.96
N TYR A 137 16.72 -1.98 -6.15
CA TYR A 137 15.41 -1.47 -6.58
C TYR A 137 14.30 -2.43 -6.17
N ALA A 138 13.26 -1.88 -5.56
CA ALA A 138 12.14 -2.62 -5.00
C ALA A 138 10.98 -2.81 -5.97
N GLY A 139 10.23 -3.90 -5.79
CA GLY A 139 8.86 -4.08 -6.24
C GLY A 139 7.95 -4.23 -5.03
N ASP A 140 6.68 -3.91 -5.17
CA ASP A 140 5.68 -3.90 -4.12
C ASP A 140 4.31 -4.29 -4.66
N MET A 141 3.74 -5.38 -4.18
CA MET A 141 2.41 -5.81 -4.59
C MET A 141 1.64 -6.43 -3.43
N SER A 142 0.32 -6.28 -3.46
CA SER A 142 -0.59 -7.00 -2.58
C SER A 142 -1.61 -7.83 -3.38
N SER A 143 -1.99 -8.99 -2.86
CA SER A 143 -3.07 -9.83 -3.39
C SER A 143 -3.89 -10.42 -2.27
N THR A 144 -5.21 -10.44 -2.44
CA THR A 144 -6.09 -11.18 -1.54
C THR A 144 -6.61 -12.43 -2.24
N ILE A 145 -6.39 -13.58 -1.63
CA ILE A 145 -6.55 -14.90 -2.23
C ILE A 145 -7.53 -15.72 -1.38
N PRO A 146 -8.59 -16.35 -1.96
CA PRO A 146 -9.45 -17.22 -1.17
C PRO A 146 -8.68 -18.49 -0.78
N ALA A 147 -8.86 -19.00 0.43
CA ALA A 147 -8.28 -20.27 0.85
C ALA A 147 -8.83 -21.46 0.04
N ASP A 148 -10.12 -21.42 -0.25
CA ASP A 148 -10.79 -22.36 -1.13
C ASP A 148 -10.56 -22.05 -2.62
N ALA A 149 -11.05 -22.89 -3.52
CA ALA A 149 -10.93 -22.66 -4.97
C ALA A 149 -11.68 -21.40 -5.45
N LYS A 150 -12.64 -20.89 -4.65
CA LYS A 150 -13.47 -19.72 -4.97
C LYS A 150 -13.71 -18.86 -3.75
N PHE A 151 -13.93 -17.59 -4.00
CA PHE A 151 -14.50 -16.69 -2.99
C PHE A 151 -15.94 -17.11 -2.64
N THR A 152 -16.32 -16.98 -1.37
CA THR A 152 -17.72 -17.04 -0.98
C THR A 152 -18.46 -15.81 -1.53
N SER A 153 -19.81 -15.88 -1.64
CA SER A 153 -20.60 -14.72 -2.10
C SER A 153 -20.33 -13.46 -1.27
N ARG A 154 -20.22 -13.62 0.05
CA ARG A 154 -19.92 -12.54 1.00
C ARG A 154 -18.53 -11.91 0.76
N GLN A 155 -17.53 -12.73 0.47
CA GLN A 155 -16.19 -12.26 0.12
C GLN A 155 -16.19 -11.56 -1.24
N ARG A 156 -16.86 -12.16 -2.22
CA ARG A 156 -16.93 -11.64 -3.58
C ARG A 156 -17.53 -10.24 -3.66
N GLU A 157 -18.61 -9.98 -2.91
CA GLU A 157 -19.27 -8.67 -2.87
C GLU A 157 -18.30 -7.54 -2.44
N ILE A 158 -17.49 -7.79 -1.40
CA ILE A 158 -16.50 -6.80 -0.93
C ILE A 158 -15.25 -6.76 -1.83
N TYR A 159 -14.83 -7.92 -2.33
CA TYR A 159 -13.70 -8.03 -3.24
C TYR A 159 -13.92 -7.22 -4.54
N ASP A 160 -15.09 -7.35 -5.15
CA ASP A 160 -15.44 -6.63 -6.37
C ASP A 160 -15.49 -5.11 -6.14
N ILE A 161 -15.88 -4.64 -4.95
CA ILE A 161 -15.81 -3.21 -4.56
C ILE A 161 -14.35 -2.74 -4.53
N GLN A 162 -13.46 -3.52 -3.91
CA GLN A 162 -12.04 -3.18 -3.83
C GLN A 162 -11.40 -3.15 -5.23
N VAL A 163 -11.70 -4.13 -6.08
CA VAL A 163 -11.21 -4.15 -7.47
C VAL A 163 -11.72 -2.94 -8.26
N ALA A 164 -13.00 -2.58 -8.12
CA ALA A 164 -13.55 -1.39 -8.78
C ALA A 164 -12.84 -0.10 -8.33
N ALA A 165 -12.49 0.01 -7.04
CA ALA A 165 -11.75 1.15 -6.51
C ALA A 165 -10.31 1.19 -7.05
N HIS A 166 -9.65 0.05 -7.17
CA HIS A 166 -8.34 -0.08 -7.79
C HIS A 166 -8.38 0.34 -9.27
N GLU A 167 -9.28 -0.24 -10.06
CA GLU A 167 -9.43 0.09 -11.49
C GLU A 167 -9.75 1.58 -11.70
N ALA A 168 -10.60 2.18 -10.85
CA ALA A 168 -10.92 3.60 -10.93
C ALA A 168 -9.71 4.50 -10.61
N ALA A 169 -8.91 4.13 -9.60
CA ALA A 169 -7.69 4.83 -9.25
C ALA A 169 -6.68 4.77 -10.40
N VAL A 170 -6.41 3.58 -10.95
CA VAL A 170 -5.50 3.38 -12.08
C VAL A 170 -5.94 4.18 -13.31
N ALA A 171 -7.23 4.15 -13.65
CA ALA A 171 -7.77 4.90 -14.79
C ALA A 171 -7.65 6.43 -14.63
N ALA A 172 -7.54 6.93 -13.39
CA ALA A 172 -7.36 8.35 -13.13
C ALA A 172 -5.91 8.82 -13.20
N LEU A 173 -4.92 7.91 -13.20
CA LEU A 173 -3.49 8.24 -13.20
C LEU A 173 -3.09 8.97 -14.49
N ARG A 174 -2.58 10.18 -14.35
CA ARG A 174 -2.03 10.98 -15.45
C ARG A 174 -1.20 12.14 -14.91
N PRO A 175 -0.29 12.71 -15.71
CA PRO A 175 0.42 13.93 -15.33
C PRO A 175 -0.52 15.06 -14.91
N GLY A 176 -0.12 15.79 -13.88
CA GLY A 176 -0.82 16.99 -13.39
C GLY A 176 -1.99 16.74 -12.45
N ILE A 177 -2.50 15.50 -12.31
CA ILE A 177 -3.52 15.19 -11.30
C ILE A 177 -2.88 15.19 -9.90
N PRO A 178 -3.47 15.85 -8.89
CA PRO A 178 -3.08 15.64 -7.51
C PRO A 178 -3.38 14.19 -7.08
N PHE A 179 -2.44 13.50 -6.46
CA PHE A 179 -2.68 12.12 -6.04
C PHE A 179 -3.73 12.02 -4.93
N VAL A 180 -3.91 13.10 -4.15
CA VAL A 180 -5.02 13.19 -3.19
C VAL A 180 -6.40 13.08 -3.87
N ASP A 181 -6.56 13.59 -5.10
CA ASP A 181 -7.81 13.48 -5.84
C ASP A 181 -8.06 12.02 -6.30
N VAL A 182 -6.97 11.29 -6.64
CA VAL A 182 -7.04 9.86 -6.97
C VAL A 182 -7.43 9.04 -5.73
N TYR A 183 -6.84 9.37 -4.57
CA TYR A 183 -7.24 8.78 -3.29
C TYR A 183 -8.71 9.00 -2.97
N GLU A 184 -9.20 10.25 -3.08
CA GLU A 184 -10.61 10.56 -2.79
C GLU A 184 -11.56 9.89 -3.77
N LEU A 185 -11.18 9.75 -5.05
CA LEU A 185 -11.93 8.98 -6.04
C LEU A 185 -12.04 7.50 -5.64
N SER A 186 -10.93 6.87 -5.27
CA SER A 186 -10.90 5.48 -4.82
C SER A 186 -11.77 5.29 -3.57
N CYS A 187 -11.63 6.15 -2.58
CA CYS A 187 -12.49 6.15 -1.38
C CYS A 187 -13.98 6.30 -1.74
N LYS A 188 -14.31 7.19 -2.69
CA LYS A 188 -15.70 7.38 -3.15
C LYS A 188 -16.27 6.10 -3.75
N VAL A 189 -15.52 5.41 -4.63
CA VAL A 189 -15.95 4.14 -5.24
C VAL A 189 -16.18 3.06 -4.17
N ILE A 190 -15.31 2.97 -3.17
CA ILE A 190 -15.53 2.07 -2.02
C ILE A 190 -16.83 2.44 -1.30
N MET A 191 -17.07 3.73 -1.02
CA MET A 191 -18.30 4.17 -0.32
C MET A 191 -19.55 3.94 -1.14
N GLU A 192 -19.51 4.06 -2.48
CA GLU A 192 -20.60 3.72 -3.39
C GLU A 192 -20.97 2.24 -3.27
N GLY A 193 -20.02 1.32 -3.43
CA GLY A 193 -20.26 -0.11 -3.32
C GLY A 193 -20.74 -0.53 -1.92
N LEU A 194 -20.13 0.03 -0.86
CA LEU A 194 -20.57 -0.25 0.51
C LEU A 194 -21.96 0.32 0.83
N LYS A 195 -22.38 1.40 0.16
CA LYS A 195 -23.74 1.92 0.26
C LYS A 195 -24.75 0.97 -0.38
N ASP A 196 -24.45 0.41 -1.55
CA ASP A 196 -25.31 -0.55 -2.23
C ASP A 196 -25.51 -1.82 -1.39
N LEU A 197 -24.51 -2.21 -0.61
CA LEU A 197 -24.57 -3.30 0.36
C LEU A 197 -25.19 -2.90 1.72
N GLY A 198 -25.54 -1.64 1.92
CA GLY A 198 -26.21 -1.13 3.12
C GLY A 198 -25.29 -0.84 4.32
N PHE A 199 -23.96 -0.80 4.15
CA PHE A 199 -23.01 -0.41 5.22
C PHE A 199 -22.93 1.11 5.38
N VAL A 200 -23.11 1.86 4.30
CA VAL A 200 -23.00 3.30 4.22
C VAL A 200 -24.36 3.92 3.88
N LYS A 201 -24.63 5.10 4.41
CA LYS A 201 -25.82 5.90 4.19
C LYS A 201 -25.45 7.26 3.60
N GLY A 202 -26.40 7.93 2.99
CA GLY A 202 -26.20 9.29 2.46
C GLY A 202 -25.40 9.32 1.14
N ASP A 203 -24.73 10.45 0.90
CA ASP A 203 -23.92 10.66 -0.29
C ASP A 203 -22.49 10.13 -0.08
N PRO A 204 -21.95 9.31 -1.00
CA PRO A 204 -20.61 8.75 -0.86
C PRO A 204 -19.49 9.80 -0.78
N MET A 205 -19.57 10.89 -1.57
CA MET A 205 -18.54 11.93 -1.54
C MET A 205 -18.61 12.74 -0.23
N GLU A 206 -19.80 13.02 0.28
CA GLU A 206 -19.94 13.66 1.60
C GLU A 206 -19.41 12.76 2.73
N THR A 207 -19.58 11.44 2.61
CA THR A 207 -18.98 10.45 3.52
C THR A 207 -17.46 10.54 3.50
N VAL A 208 -16.85 10.67 2.31
CA VAL A 208 -15.39 10.84 2.16
C VAL A 208 -14.93 12.17 2.75
N LYS A 209 -15.61 13.29 2.42
CA LYS A 209 -15.28 14.62 2.94
C LYS A 209 -15.34 14.70 4.46
N ALA A 210 -16.34 14.05 5.06
CA ALA A 210 -16.48 13.96 6.52
C ALA A 210 -15.40 13.10 7.20
N GLY A 211 -14.68 12.27 6.45
CA GLY A 211 -13.68 11.33 6.99
C GLY A 211 -14.24 9.97 7.45
N ALA A 212 -15.54 9.70 7.20
CA ALA A 212 -16.18 8.46 7.61
C ALA A 212 -15.72 7.24 6.79
N HIS A 213 -15.18 7.45 5.58
CA HIS A 213 -14.53 6.41 4.75
C HIS A 213 -13.41 5.67 5.49
N ALA A 214 -12.74 6.32 6.42
CA ALA A 214 -11.63 5.75 7.18
C ALA A 214 -12.05 4.61 8.13
N MET A 215 -13.36 4.36 8.31
CA MET A 215 -13.86 3.12 8.94
C MET A 215 -13.46 1.89 8.14
N PHE A 216 -13.42 2.00 6.81
CA PHE A 216 -13.20 0.89 5.88
C PHE A 216 -11.84 0.97 5.17
N MET A 217 -11.31 2.18 4.97
CA MET A 217 -9.99 2.43 4.37
C MET A 217 -9.19 3.43 5.23
N PRO A 218 -8.59 2.97 6.36
CA PRO A 218 -7.84 3.84 7.27
C PRO A 218 -6.41 4.15 6.80
N CYS A 219 -5.97 3.59 5.68
CA CYS A 219 -4.64 3.71 5.08
C CYS A 219 -4.61 4.69 3.90
N GLY A 220 -3.42 4.92 3.35
CA GLY A 220 -3.22 5.62 2.08
C GLY A 220 -3.62 4.77 0.88
N LEU A 221 -3.57 5.39 -0.31
CA LEU A 221 -3.81 4.73 -1.59
C LEU A 221 -2.51 4.26 -2.24
N GLY A 222 -1.37 4.79 -1.82
CA GLY A 222 -0.08 4.48 -2.42
C GLY A 222 1.02 5.46 -2.02
N HIS A 223 2.22 5.17 -2.48
CA HIS A 223 3.44 5.92 -2.17
C HIS A 223 4.41 5.88 -3.34
N MET A 224 5.43 6.73 -3.32
CA MET A 224 6.55 6.64 -4.25
C MET A 224 7.35 5.37 -3.95
N MET A 225 7.88 4.73 -5.00
CA MET A 225 8.72 3.54 -4.91
C MET A 225 9.99 3.70 -5.76
N GLY A 226 11.07 3.03 -5.38
CA GLY A 226 12.36 3.07 -6.08
C GLY A 226 13.44 2.25 -5.38
N LEU A 227 14.51 2.92 -4.93
CA LEU A 227 15.57 2.30 -4.10
C LEU A 227 15.09 1.92 -2.70
N ASP A 228 14.00 2.48 -2.25
CA ASP A 228 13.28 2.05 -1.06
C ASP A 228 11.84 1.74 -1.46
N VAL A 229 11.18 0.82 -0.79
CA VAL A 229 9.75 0.50 -0.98
C VAL A 229 8.91 1.76 -0.77
N HIS A 230 8.99 2.37 0.42
CA HIS A 230 8.53 3.74 0.65
C HIS A 230 9.68 4.70 0.30
N ASP A 231 9.76 5.10 -0.96
CA ASP A 231 10.96 5.79 -1.46
C ASP A 231 11.23 7.08 -0.68
N MET A 232 12.45 7.17 -0.14
CA MET A 232 12.94 8.33 0.64
C MET A 232 12.10 8.69 1.89
N GLU A 233 11.38 7.74 2.50
CA GLU A 233 10.53 8.01 3.68
C GLU A 233 11.31 8.70 4.81
N ASN A 234 12.59 8.31 5.00
CA ASN A 234 13.48 8.88 5.99
C ASN A 234 13.82 10.37 5.76
N LEU A 235 13.59 10.89 4.56
CA LEU A 235 13.76 12.32 4.25
C LEU A 235 12.54 13.16 4.65
N GLY A 236 11.40 12.49 4.88
CA GLY A 236 10.14 13.07 5.32
C GLY A 236 9.10 13.16 4.21
N GLU A 237 7.93 12.55 4.46
CA GLU A 237 6.82 12.47 3.51
C GLU A 237 6.37 13.83 2.99
N VAL A 238 6.48 14.89 3.83
CA VAL A 238 6.17 16.27 3.44
C VAL A 238 7.00 16.73 2.24
N TYR A 239 8.26 16.32 2.16
CA TYR A 239 9.13 16.67 1.04
C TYR A 239 8.94 15.73 -0.16
N VAL A 240 8.85 14.43 0.10
CA VAL A 240 8.75 13.42 -0.96
C VAL A 240 7.38 13.45 -1.63
N GLY A 241 6.33 13.34 -0.85
CA GLY A 241 4.97 13.15 -1.35
C GLY A 241 4.13 14.42 -1.42
N TYR A 242 4.58 15.55 -0.85
CA TYR A 242 3.79 16.77 -0.75
C TYR A 242 4.51 18.03 -1.23
N ASP A 243 5.72 17.90 -1.78
CA ASP A 243 6.50 19.03 -2.29
C ASP A 243 6.67 20.17 -1.28
N GLY A 244 6.90 19.82 0.00
CA GLY A 244 7.03 20.75 1.12
C GLY A 244 5.70 21.33 1.66
N GLN A 245 4.55 20.92 1.09
CA GLN A 245 3.25 21.37 1.58
C GLN A 245 2.79 20.56 2.79
N PRO A 246 1.96 21.14 3.69
CA PRO A 246 1.44 20.43 4.83
C PRO A 246 0.61 19.20 4.44
N LYS A 247 0.81 18.12 5.18
CA LYS A 247 0.04 16.88 5.09
C LYS A 247 -1.19 16.95 6.01
N SER A 248 -2.29 16.28 5.64
CA SER A 248 -3.46 16.16 6.52
C SER A 248 -3.12 15.45 7.82
N THR A 249 -3.74 15.86 8.92
CA THR A 249 -3.67 15.23 10.24
C THR A 249 -4.91 14.38 10.55
N GLU A 250 -5.91 14.37 9.67
CA GLU A 250 -7.15 13.63 9.85
C GLU A 250 -6.91 12.11 9.77
N PHE A 251 -7.58 11.36 10.63
CA PHE A 251 -7.50 9.90 10.61
C PHE A 251 -7.92 9.35 9.23
N GLY A 252 -7.16 8.40 8.72
CA GLY A 252 -7.24 7.92 7.33
C GLY A 252 -6.35 8.75 6.41
N ARG A 253 -6.68 10.02 6.17
CA ARG A 253 -5.89 10.91 5.29
C ARG A 253 -4.46 11.12 5.76
N LYS A 254 -4.20 11.15 7.07
CA LYS A 254 -2.83 11.26 7.62
C LYS A 254 -1.91 10.13 7.19
N SER A 255 -2.47 8.99 6.77
CA SER A 255 -1.71 7.82 6.31
C SER A 255 -1.38 7.87 4.81
N LEU A 256 -1.93 8.86 4.07
CA LEU A 256 -1.61 9.04 2.65
C LEU A 256 -0.19 9.60 2.51
N ARG A 257 0.74 8.81 1.98
CA ARG A 257 2.16 9.18 1.85
C ARG A 257 2.44 10.07 0.64
N LEU A 258 1.61 9.98 -0.41
CA LEU A 258 1.70 10.75 -1.64
C LEU A 258 0.42 11.56 -1.83
N GLY A 259 0.53 12.89 -2.04
CA GLY A 259 -0.61 13.78 -2.25
C GLY A 259 -0.38 14.83 -3.32
N ARG A 260 0.90 15.03 -3.74
CA ARG A 260 1.28 16.04 -4.75
C ARG A 260 0.76 15.69 -6.14
N LYS A 261 0.87 16.64 -7.07
CA LYS A 261 0.62 16.40 -8.49
C LYS A 261 1.58 15.36 -9.04
N LEU A 262 1.04 14.42 -9.81
CA LEU A 262 1.82 13.41 -10.50
C LEU A 262 2.55 14.01 -11.69
N GLU A 263 3.77 13.52 -11.92
CA GLU A 263 4.64 13.99 -13.00
C GLU A 263 5.25 12.79 -13.74
N PRO A 264 5.53 12.92 -15.06
CA PRO A 264 6.19 11.84 -15.80
C PRO A 264 7.52 11.45 -15.16
N GLY A 265 7.82 10.16 -15.11
CA GLY A 265 8.99 9.60 -14.44
C GLY A 265 8.76 9.21 -12.97
N PHE A 266 7.60 9.54 -12.37
CA PHE A 266 7.24 9.03 -11.04
C PHE A 266 6.88 7.55 -11.12
N VAL A 267 7.40 6.78 -10.17
CA VAL A 267 6.98 5.40 -9.92
C VAL A 267 6.27 5.35 -8.58
N LEU A 268 5.10 4.73 -8.55
CA LEU A 268 4.23 4.71 -7.37
C LEU A 268 3.37 3.44 -7.32
N THR A 269 2.85 3.12 -6.13
CA THR A 269 1.91 2.03 -5.89
C THR A 269 0.47 2.51 -5.97
N ILE A 270 -0.47 1.60 -6.29
CA ILE A 270 -1.92 1.76 -6.14
C ILE A 270 -2.46 0.59 -5.34
N GLU A 271 -2.84 0.84 -4.08
CA GLU A 271 -3.11 -0.16 -3.05
C GLU A 271 -4.43 0.07 -2.27
N PRO A 272 -5.57 0.34 -2.89
CA PRO A 272 -6.78 0.52 -2.12
C PRO A 272 -7.15 -0.76 -1.36
N GLY A 273 -7.60 -0.60 -0.12
CA GLY A 273 -8.06 -1.72 0.70
C GLY A 273 -9.44 -1.49 1.28
N VAL A 274 -10.12 -2.57 1.61
CA VAL A 274 -11.40 -2.56 2.36
C VAL A 274 -11.25 -3.45 3.57
N TYR A 275 -11.30 -2.85 4.76
CA TYR A 275 -11.00 -3.52 6.02
C TYR A 275 -12.20 -3.44 6.97
N PHE A 276 -12.43 -4.54 7.69
CA PHE A 276 -13.40 -4.62 8.78
C PHE A 276 -12.63 -4.87 10.06
N ILE A 277 -12.24 -3.78 10.75
CA ILE A 277 -11.40 -3.79 11.95
C ILE A 277 -12.28 -3.75 13.18
N PRO A 278 -12.44 -4.87 13.93
CA PRO A 278 -13.39 -4.96 15.05
C PRO A 278 -13.18 -3.88 16.12
N GLU A 279 -11.93 -3.58 16.46
CA GLU A 279 -11.57 -2.61 17.48
C GLU A 279 -11.95 -1.18 17.05
N LEU A 280 -11.76 -0.84 15.78
CA LEU A 280 -12.16 0.45 15.24
C LEU A 280 -13.68 0.59 15.16
N MET A 281 -14.38 -0.50 14.80
CA MET A 281 -15.83 -0.56 14.75
C MET A 281 -16.42 -0.35 16.15
N ASP A 282 -15.88 -1.02 17.17
CA ASP A 282 -16.31 -0.87 18.57
C ASP A 282 -16.03 0.54 19.10
N LEU A 283 -14.83 1.06 18.85
CA LEU A 283 -14.43 2.40 19.27
C LEU A 283 -15.37 3.47 18.68
N TRP A 284 -15.58 3.48 17.38
CA TRP A 284 -16.39 4.51 16.72
C TRP A 284 -17.87 4.39 17.08
N ARG A 285 -18.39 3.17 17.22
CA ARG A 285 -19.76 2.96 17.72
C ARG A 285 -19.95 3.51 19.13
N SER A 286 -19.00 3.24 20.05
CA SER A 286 -19.07 3.74 21.42
C SER A 286 -19.06 5.27 21.51
N GLN A 287 -18.43 5.92 20.52
CA GLN A 287 -18.37 7.38 20.38
C GLN A 287 -19.54 7.97 19.59
N ASN A 288 -20.46 7.18 19.10
CA ASN A 288 -21.52 7.58 18.15
C ASN A 288 -20.96 8.34 16.92
N LYS A 289 -19.74 7.99 16.47
CA LYS A 289 -19.05 8.71 15.41
C LYS A 289 -19.65 8.36 14.06
N PHE A 290 -19.95 9.38 13.24
CA PHE A 290 -20.48 9.22 11.87
C PHE A 290 -21.74 8.34 11.75
N THR A 291 -22.64 8.37 12.75
CA THR A 291 -23.89 7.59 12.74
C THR A 291 -24.83 7.99 11.59
N GLU A 292 -24.70 9.18 11.06
CA GLU A 292 -25.39 9.67 9.87
C GLU A 292 -24.92 8.99 8.58
N PHE A 293 -23.65 8.55 8.52
CA PHE A 293 -23.04 7.89 7.37
C PHE A 293 -22.88 6.38 7.52
N ILE A 294 -22.67 5.87 8.74
CA ILE A 294 -22.35 4.46 8.98
C ILE A 294 -23.58 3.73 9.52
N ASN A 295 -23.91 2.59 8.92
CA ASN A 295 -24.89 1.65 9.44
C ASN A 295 -24.20 0.61 10.35
N TYR A 296 -24.07 0.94 11.63
CA TYR A 296 -23.38 0.09 12.58
C TYR A 296 -24.04 -1.29 12.78
N ASP A 297 -25.36 -1.40 12.66
CA ASP A 297 -26.04 -2.69 12.82
C ASP A 297 -25.66 -3.66 11.69
N LYS A 298 -25.61 -3.15 10.45
CA LYS A 298 -25.10 -3.92 9.31
C LYS A 298 -23.60 -4.18 9.43
N LEU A 299 -22.80 -3.17 9.82
CA LEU A 299 -21.36 -3.26 9.95
C LEU A 299 -20.95 -4.36 10.94
N PHE A 300 -21.61 -4.45 12.06
CA PHE A 300 -21.31 -5.44 13.11
C PHE A 300 -21.54 -6.90 12.66
N THR A 301 -22.31 -7.14 11.62
CA THR A 301 -22.44 -8.49 11.04
C THR A 301 -21.21 -8.93 10.23
N TYR A 302 -20.19 -8.05 10.10
CA TYR A 302 -18.95 -8.29 9.37
C TYR A 302 -17.68 -8.19 10.25
N LYS A 303 -17.83 -8.29 11.57
CA LYS A 303 -16.68 -8.28 12.49
C LYS A 303 -15.67 -9.41 12.25
N ASP A 304 -16.12 -10.50 11.66
CA ASP A 304 -15.34 -11.69 11.33
C ASP A 304 -14.82 -11.70 9.87
N PHE A 305 -14.98 -10.59 9.14
CA PHE A 305 -14.75 -10.58 7.70
C PHE A 305 -13.26 -10.54 7.30
N SER A 306 -12.39 -9.86 8.06
CA SER A 306 -10.98 -9.61 7.72
C SER A 306 -10.77 -8.34 6.86
N GLY A 307 -9.79 -8.34 5.95
CA GLY A 307 -9.46 -7.22 5.05
C GLY A 307 -9.06 -7.70 3.67
N ILE A 308 -9.23 -6.83 2.69
CA ILE A 308 -8.88 -7.05 1.28
C ILE A 308 -8.01 -5.90 0.81
N ARG A 309 -6.89 -6.20 0.15
CA ARG A 309 -6.04 -5.28 -0.61
C ARG A 309 -5.53 -5.99 -1.85
N ASN A 310 -5.54 -5.30 -2.98
CA ASN A 310 -4.78 -5.63 -4.17
C ASN A 310 -4.01 -4.38 -4.57
N GLU A 311 -2.77 -4.57 -4.98
CA GLU A 311 -1.80 -3.52 -5.24
C GLU A 311 -0.92 -3.87 -6.43
N GLU A 312 -0.61 -2.87 -7.23
CA GLU A 312 0.30 -2.95 -8.36
C GLU A 312 1.11 -1.65 -8.49
N ASP A 313 2.26 -1.75 -9.16
CA ASP A 313 3.23 -0.67 -9.35
C ASP A 313 3.06 0.02 -10.71
N TYR A 314 3.07 1.36 -10.73
CA TYR A 314 2.82 2.15 -11.92
C TYR A 314 3.90 3.21 -12.15
N LEU A 315 4.34 3.33 -13.41
CA LEU A 315 5.11 4.46 -13.93
C LEU A 315 4.14 5.50 -14.50
N ILE A 316 4.28 6.76 -14.07
CA ILE A 316 3.61 7.88 -14.72
C ILE A 316 4.37 8.25 -16.01
N THR A 317 3.66 8.20 -17.12
CA THR A 317 4.18 8.52 -18.46
C THR A 317 3.70 9.91 -18.91
N GLU A 318 4.15 10.39 -20.06
CA GLU A 318 3.71 11.68 -20.62
C GLU A 318 2.19 11.79 -20.83
N ASN A 319 1.50 10.65 -21.07
CA ASN A 319 0.10 10.64 -21.47
C ASN A 319 -0.83 9.86 -20.52
N GLY A 320 -0.32 9.34 -19.41
CA GLY A 320 -1.09 8.51 -18.47
C GLY A 320 -0.19 7.74 -17.50
N ALA A 321 -0.49 6.45 -17.30
CA ALA A 321 0.32 5.55 -16.49
C ALA A 321 0.52 4.20 -17.19
N ARG A 322 1.61 3.52 -16.86
CA ARG A 322 1.96 2.19 -17.34
C ARG A 322 2.22 1.26 -16.14
N LEU A 323 1.59 0.10 -16.15
CA LEU A 323 1.90 -0.98 -15.20
C LEU A 323 3.37 -1.39 -15.35
N LEU A 324 4.08 -1.57 -14.24
CA LEU A 324 5.43 -2.13 -14.20
C LEU A 324 5.40 -3.65 -14.00
N GLY A 325 6.37 -4.33 -14.62
CA GLY A 325 6.43 -5.79 -14.61
C GLY A 325 5.31 -6.44 -15.41
N LYS A 326 4.82 -7.58 -14.94
CA LYS A 326 3.75 -8.34 -15.59
C LYS A 326 2.47 -8.27 -14.78
N LYS A 327 1.35 -8.23 -15.49
CA LYS A 327 0.02 -8.24 -14.87
C LYS A 327 -0.17 -9.52 -14.04
N ILE A 328 -0.62 -9.37 -12.80
CA ILE A 328 -1.13 -10.47 -11.97
C ILE A 328 -2.67 -10.53 -12.05
N PRO A 329 -3.28 -11.68 -11.70
CA PRO A 329 -4.72 -11.77 -11.52
C PRO A 329 -5.20 -10.85 -10.38
N VAL A 330 -6.05 -9.87 -10.72
CA VAL A 330 -6.67 -8.95 -9.75
C VAL A 330 -8.17 -9.18 -9.67
N ARG A 331 -8.85 -9.49 -10.79
CA ARG A 331 -10.28 -9.80 -10.76
C ARG A 331 -10.52 -11.18 -10.15
N ALA A 332 -11.60 -11.31 -9.38
CA ALA A 332 -11.86 -12.53 -8.62
C ALA A 332 -11.90 -13.78 -9.50
N GLU A 333 -12.51 -13.73 -10.71
CA GLU A 333 -12.52 -14.85 -11.66
C GLU A 333 -11.13 -15.21 -12.21
N GLU A 334 -10.24 -14.23 -12.34
CA GLU A 334 -8.84 -14.44 -12.74
C GLU A 334 -8.07 -15.18 -11.63
N VAL A 335 -8.25 -14.74 -10.36
CA VAL A 335 -7.67 -15.39 -9.18
C VAL A 335 -8.22 -16.82 -9.04
N GLU A 336 -9.52 -17.01 -9.13
CA GLU A 336 -10.17 -18.34 -9.06
C GLU A 336 -9.69 -19.27 -10.18
N ALA A 337 -9.32 -18.75 -11.35
CA ALA A 337 -8.79 -19.57 -12.45
C ALA A 337 -7.41 -20.17 -12.14
N ILE A 338 -6.58 -19.50 -11.35
CA ILE A 338 -5.27 -19.99 -10.88
C ILE A 338 -5.45 -21.06 -9.78
N ARG A 339 -6.54 -20.98 -9.01
CA ARG A 339 -6.85 -21.83 -7.85
C ARG A 339 -7.39 -23.23 -8.21
N LYS A 340 -7.56 -23.54 -9.50
CA LYS A 340 -8.13 -24.81 -10.01
C LYS A 340 -7.16 -25.97 -9.89
#